data_2650a9d37553933f03764ed93f2b2d44
#
_entry.id   2650a9d37553933f03764ed93f2b2d44
#
_cell.length_a   1.000
_cell.length_b   1.000
_cell.length_c   1.000
_cell.angle_alpha   90.00
_cell.angle_beta   90.00
_cell.angle_gamma   90.00
#
_symmetry.space_group_name_H-M   'P 1'
#
loop_
_entity.id
_entity.type
_entity.pdbx_description
1 polymer ?
#
loop_
_entity_poly.entity_id
_entity_poly.type
_entity_poly.pdbx_seq_one_letter_code
_entity_poly.pdbx_strand_id
1 'polypeptide(L)' 'MSNVIVVGCGRVGSQLANMLSDNGSNVCVIDKNADAFANLGRNFNGSTVQGVGFDEDVLLRAGVEECDVLAAVTQFDNA' A
#
# COMPACT_ATOMS: atom_id res chain seq x y z
N MET A 1 7.69 -14.42 6.76
CA MET A 1 6.72 -13.32 6.66
C MET A 1 7.16 -12.37 5.57
N SER A 2 6.28 -12.12 4.62
CA SER A 2 6.64 -11.28 3.47
C SER A 2 6.43 -9.82 3.77
N ASN A 3 7.31 -8.98 3.26
CA ASN A 3 7.16 -7.53 3.33
C ASN A 3 6.67 -7.04 1.97
N VAL A 4 5.48 -6.46 1.94
CA VAL A 4 4.83 -6.05 0.70
C VAL A 4 4.52 -4.56 0.76
N ILE A 5 4.84 -3.85 -0.31
CA ILE A 5 4.44 -2.45 -0.46
C ILE A 5 3.37 -2.39 -1.54
N VAL A 6 2.23 -1.80 -1.21
CA VAL A 6 1.14 -1.60 -2.16
C VAL A 6 1.06 -0.11 -2.47
N VAL A 7 1.28 0.25 -3.72
CA VAL A 7 1.18 1.63 -4.17
C VAL A 7 -0.20 1.86 -4.74
N GLY A 8 -0.97 2.67 -4.07
CA GLY A 8 -2.35 2.95 -4.44
C GLY A 8 -3.33 2.29 -3.50
N CYS A 9 -4.19 3.08 -2.88
CA CYS A 9 -5.18 2.58 -1.91
C CYS A 9 -6.61 2.83 -2.40
N GLY A 10 -6.81 2.62 -3.70
CA GLY A 10 -8.16 2.63 -4.26
C GLY A 10 -8.88 1.34 -3.92
N ARG A 11 -9.94 1.06 -4.69
CA ARG A 11 -10.76 -0.13 -4.43
C ARG A 11 -9.96 -1.41 -4.51
N VAL A 12 -9.15 -1.56 -5.57
CA VAL A 12 -8.38 -2.79 -5.76
C VAL A 12 -7.20 -2.86 -4.80
N GLY A 13 -6.48 -1.74 -4.64
CA GLY A 13 -5.32 -1.71 -3.76
C GLY A 13 -5.66 -2.00 -2.32
N SER A 14 -6.78 -1.44 -1.83
CA SER A 14 -7.21 -1.69 -0.47
C SER A 14 -7.62 -3.15 -0.26
N GLN A 15 -8.30 -3.75 -1.23
CA GLN A 15 -8.66 -5.16 -1.13
C GLN A 15 -7.43 -6.05 -1.09
N LEU A 16 -6.45 -5.75 -1.94
CA LEU A 16 -5.21 -6.51 -1.95
C LEU A 16 -4.47 -6.36 -0.63
N ALA A 17 -4.39 -5.14 -0.11
CA ALA A 17 -3.70 -4.88 1.14
C ALA A 17 -4.37 -5.61 2.31
N ASN A 18 -5.70 -5.59 2.36
CA ASN A 18 -6.44 -6.29 3.41
C ASN A 18 -6.21 -7.79 3.34
N MET A 19 -6.23 -8.34 2.13
CA MET A 19 -6.02 -9.77 1.94
C MET A 19 -4.62 -10.20 2.37
N LEU A 20 -3.61 -9.43 1.99
CA LEU A 20 -2.23 -9.74 2.36
C LEU A 20 -2.02 -9.60 3.87
N SER A 21 -2.64 -8.60 4.48
CA SER A 21 -2.57 -8.42 5.92
C SER A 21 -3.21 -9.60 6.67
N ASP A 22 -4.34 -10.08 6.17
CA ASP A 22 -5.01 -11.23 6.76
C ASP A 22 -4.17 -12.50 6.67
N ASN A 23 -3.31 -12.59 5.66
CA ASN A 23 -2.43 -13.75 5.47
C ASN A 23 -1.14 -13.63 6.29
N GLY A 24 -1.01 -12.61 7.10
CA GLY A 24 0.16 -12.45 7.96
C GLY A 24 1.34 -11.73 7.32
N SER A 25 1.15 -11.14 6.14
CA SER A 25 2.21 -10.36 5.51
C SER A 25 2.32 -8.99 6.17
N ASN A 26 3.52 -8.43 6.16
CA ASN A 26 3.73 -7.04 6.54
C ASN A 26 3.45 -6.16 5.35
N VAL A 27 2.39 -5.37 5.43
CA VAL A 27 1.94 -4.56 4.31
C VAL A 27 2.11 -3.09 4.63
N CYS A 28 2.69 -2.35 3.70
CA CYS A 28 2.73 -0.90 3.75
C CYS A 28 2.01 -0.36 2.52
N VAL A 29 1.03 0.50 2.74
CA VAL A 29 0.23 1.07 1.66
C VAL A 29 0.63 2.52 1.45
N ILE A 30 0.90 2.89 0.22
CA ILE A 30 1.26 4.25 -0.15
C ILE A 30 0.16 4.85 -1.01
N ASP A 31 -0.28 6.05 -0.66
CA ASP A 31 -1.20 6.82 -1.49
C ASP A 31 -0.95 8.30 -1.25
N LYS A 32 -1.09 9.09 -2.31
CA LYS A 32 -0.94 10.53 -2.19
C LYS A 32 -2.11 11.17 -1.45
N ASN A 33 -3.24 10.48 -1.39
CA ASN A 33 -4.46 10.97 -0.75
C ASN A 33 -4.70 10.17 0.52
N ALA A 34 -4.54 10.81 1.67
CA ALA A 34 -4.71 10.13 2.94
C ALA A 34 -6.14 9.61 3.14
N ASP A 35 -7.12 10.26 2.50
CA ASP A 35 -8.51 9.80 2.61
C ASP A 35 -8.71 8.42 2.02
N ALA A 36 -7.85 8.01 1.09
CA ALA A 36 -7.95 6.69 0.49
C ALA A 36 -7.68 5.57 1.49
N PHE A 37 -6.95 5.86 2.56
CA PHE A 37 -6.67 4.85 3.57
C PHE A 37 -7.92 4.41 4.33
N ALA A 38 -8.99 5.18 4.25
CA ALA A 38 -10.27 4.77 4.85
C ALA A 38 -10.85 3.52 4.18
N ASN A 39 -10.37 3.18 2.98
CA ASN A 39 -10.80 1.95 2.31
C ASN A 39 -10.22 0.70 2.95
N LEU A 40 -9.19 0.83 3.77
CA LEU A 40 -8.62 -0.30 4.49
C LEU A 40 -9.56 -0.74 5.62
N GLY A 41 -9.67 -2.03 5.82
CA GLY A 41 -10.57 -2.56 6.83
C GLY A 41 -10.03 -2.40 8.25
N ARG A 42 -10.90 -2.63 9.22
CA ARG A 42 -10.51 -2.54 10.63
C ARG A 42 -9.44 -3.54 11.01
N ASN A 43 -9.42 -4.66 10.32
CA ASN A 43 -8.47 -5.73 10.60
C ASN A 43 -7.14 -5.52 9.89
N PHE A 44 -7.00 -4.45 9.13
CA PHE A 44 -5.75 -4.16 8.47
C PHE A 44 -4.67 -3.87 9.52
N ASN A 45 -3.66 -4.69 9.52
CA ASN A 45 -2.58 -4.62 10.51
C ASN A 45 -1.27 -4.22 9.86
N GLY A 46 -1.32 -3.28 8.96
CA GLY A 46 -0.14 -2.78 8.29
C GLY A 46 0.13 -1.32 8.61
N SER A 47 0.94 -0.69 7.78
CA SER A 47 1.23 0.73 7.91
C SER A 47 0.81 1.46 6.65
N THR A 48 0.68 2.78 6.78
CA THR A 48 0.34 3.64 5.65
C THR A 48 1.35 4.78 5.56
N VAL A 49 1.67 5.16 4.33
CA VAL A 49 2.54 6.31 4.07
C VAL A 49 1.84 7.19 3.05
N GLN A 50 1.63 8.45 3.42
CA GLN A 50 1.05 9.41 2.49
C GLN A 50 2.15 10.02 1.66
N GLY A 51 2.01 9.91 0.34
CA GLY A 51 2.98 10.49 -0.58
C GLY A 51 2.80 9.93 -1.97
N VAL A 52 3.63 10.44 -2.89
CA VAL A 52 3.65 9.96 -4.28
C VAL A 52 4.42 8.65 -4.31
N GLY A 53 3.78 7.59 -4.80
CA GLY A 53 4.32 6.23 -4.70
C GLY A 53 5.61 5.99 -5.45
N PHE A 54 5.98 6.88 -6.38
CA PHE A 54 7.24 6.74 -7.12
C PHE A 54 8.30 7.71 -6.64
N ASP A 55 8.02 8.46 -5.59
CA ASP A 55 9.01 9.33 -4.96
C ASP A 55 9.96 8.47 -4.13
N GLU A 56 11.26 8.64 -4.37
CA GLU A 56 12.27 7.84 -3.68
C GLU A 56 12.18 7.97 -2.17
N ASP A 57 11.97 9.19 -1.66
CA ASP A 57 11.85 9.40 -0.22
C ASP A 57 10.65 8.67 0.36
N VAL A 58 9.55 8.66 -0.36
CA VAL A 58 8.34 7.96 0.07
C VAL A 58 8.57 6.46 0.10
N LEU A 59 9.21 5.93 -0.94
CA LEU A 59 9.51 4.51 -1.00
C LEU A 59 10.46 4.09 0.13
N LEU A 60 11.45 4.92 0.43
CA LEU A 60 12.38 4.62 1.51
C LEU A 60 11.67 4.59 2.87
N ARG A 61 10.75 5.53 3.09
CA ARG A 61 9.96 5.52 4.33
C ARG A 61 9.08 4.29 4.44
N ALA A 62 8.60 3.79 3.31
CA ALA A 62 7.76 2.59 3.29
C ALA A 62 8.56 1.31 3.47
N GLY A 63 9.89 1.37 3.41
CA GLY A 63 10.73 0.20 3.59
C GLY A 63 11.00 -0.55 2.30
N VAL A 64 11.15 0.18 1.17
CA VAL A 64 11.34 -0.46 -0.12
C VAL A 64 12.59 -1.33 -0.17
N GLU A 65 13.62 -0.99 0.59
CA GLU A 65 14.85 -1.78 0.62
C GLU A 65 14.65 -3.14 1.25
N GLU A 66 13.64 -3.28 2.09
CA GLU A 66 13.36 -4.53 2.81
C GLU A 66 12.16 -5.25 2.25
N CYS A 67 11.48 -4.68 1.26
CA CYS A 67 10.28 -5.31 0.74
C CYS A 67 10.62 -6.46 -0.20
N ASP A 68 9.77 -7.49 -0.14
CA ASP A 68 9.89 -8.64 -1.02
C ASP A 68 9.10 -8.44 -2.31
N VAL A 69 8.01 -7.68 -2.24
CA VAL A 69 7.13 -7.45 -3.37
C VAL A 69 6.67 -6.00 -3.35
N LEU A 70 6.71 -5.36 -4.51
CA LEU A 70 6.16 -4.03 -4.71
C LEU A 70 5.02 -4.14 -5.71
N ALA A 71 3.81 -3.91 -5.25
CA ALA A 71 2.62 -3.98 -6.11
C ALA A 71 2.12 -2.58 -6.39
N ALA A 72 2.20 -2.16 -7.64
CA ALA A 72 1.67 -0.87 -8.06
C ALA A 72 0.26 -1.06 -8.61
N VAL A 73 -0.73 -0.63 -7.84
CA VAL A 73 -2.13 -0.81 -8.17
C VAL A 73 -2.78 0.56 -8.30
N THR A 74 -2.16 1.42 -9.07
CA THR A 74 -2.71 2.75 -9.30
C THR A 74 -3.85 2.64 -10.30
N GLN A 75 -4.93 3.35 -9.99
CA GLN A 75 -6.02 3.44 -10.95
C GLN A 75 -5.61 4.39 -12.06
N PHE A 76 -5.47 3.83 -13.25
CA PHE A 76 -5.36 4.65 -14.44
C PHE A 76 -6.78 4.96 -14.87
N ASP A 77 -7.22 6.12 -14.50
CA ASP A 77 -8.52 6.57 -14.94
C ASP A 77 -8.36 7.12 -16.34
N ASN A 78 -8.74 6.32 -17.30
CA ASN A 78 -8.68 6.69 -18.69
C ASN A 78 -9.95 7.41 -19.14
N ALA A 79 -10.45 8.21 -18.28
CA ALA A 79 -11.65 8.96 -18.67
C ALA A 79 -11.31 10.01 -19.72
#